data_08f76681b01e64233bd7f780fb739bf2
#
_entry.id   08f76681b01e64233bd7f780fb739bf2
#
_cell.length_a   1.000
_cell.length_b   1.000
_cell.length_c   1.000
_cell.angle_alpha   90.00
_cell.angle_beta   90.00
_cell.angle_gamma   90.00
#
_symmetry.space_group_name_H-M   'P 1'
#
loop_
_entity.id
_entity.type
_entity.pdbx_description
1 polymer ?
#
loop_
_entity_poly.entity_id
_entity_poly.type
_entity_poly.pdbx_seq_one_letter_code
_entity_poly.pdbx_strand_id
1 'polypeptide(L)'
;MDWSILSEEHRQSPPKPVINLIQHVRHADPGVPLYQYLAHRAVRICVSEPVTQALRATGKVNGPLFTITNGMDFVELPPRKSWESRNFDLLIVGIKQPALAIEIHGHLKASNLRVAVLTQPLLRSAFLELLGNARIALFLPHATEGFYLPALEGFALETLVVCPDCIGNRLFCLPETTCLQPDYTVEALFQAINHALRLSLPERLALLDAARRMADQHTLESERQAFLNLLHQIDAIW
;
A
#
# COMPACT_ATOMS: atom_id res chain seq x y z
N MET A 1 16.82 -8.60 11.44
CA MET A 1 18.19 -9.15 11.59
C MET A 1 18.91 -8.91 10.28
N ASP A 2 20.09 -8.34 10.33
CA ASP A 2 20.92 -8.15 9.12
C ASP A 2 21.65 -9.48 8.81
N TRP A 3 21.38 -10.08 7.67
CA TRP A 3 22.01 -11.31 7.23
C TRP A 3 23.54 -11.21 7.09
N SER A 4 24.07 -10.00 6.86
CA SER A 4 25.51 -9.78 6.67
C SER A 4 26.33 -10.08 7.93
N ILE A 5 25.71 -10.02 9.11
CA ILE A 5 26.39 -10.30 10.38
C ILE A 5 26.44 -11.79 10.77
N LEU A 6 25.69 -12.64 10.04
CA LEU A 6 25.68 -14.07 10.29
C LEU A 6 26.86 -14.76 9.57
N SER A 7 27.45 -15.78 10.19
CA SER A 7 28.41 -16.64 9.51
C SER A 7 27.77 -17.35 8.31
N GLU A 8 28.57 -17.75 7.33
CA GLU A 8 28.04 -18.44 6.14
C GLU A 8 27.35 -19.76 6.51
N GLU A 9 27.93 -20.54 7.41
CA GLU A 9 27.32 -21.75 7.92
C GLU A 9 25.95 -21.47 8.55
N HIS A 10 25.88 -20.45 9.40
CA HIS A 10 24.61 -20.03 10.03
C HIS A 10 23.56 -19.55 9.04
N ARG A 11 23.99 -18.96 7.93
CA ARG A 11 23.08 -18.50 6.85
C ARG A 11 22.53 -19.66 6.02
N GLN A 12 23.33 -20.71 5.81
CA GLN A 12 22.94 -21.88 4.99
C GLN A 12 22.11 -22.90 5.78
N SER A 13 22.45 -23.13 7.05
CA SER A 13 21.78 -24.13 7.91
C SER A 13 21.63 -23.61 9.34
N PRO A 14 20.75 -22.60 9.54
CA PRO A 14 20.54 -22.02 10.86
C PRO A 14 19.91 -23.06 11.80
N PRO A 15 20.38 -23.13 13.07
CA PRO A 15 19.92 -24.10 14.05
C PRO A 15 18.49 -23.86 14.56
N LYS A 16 17.93 -22.69 14.26
CA LYS A 16 16.56 -22.28 14.62
C LYS A 16 15.86 -21.71 13.41
N PRO A 17 14.52 -21.80 13.36
CA PRO A 17 13.74 -21.18 12.30
C PRO A 17 14.04 -19.69 12.17
N VAL A 18 14.34 -19.27 10.94
CA VAL A 18 14.53 -17.85 10.57
C VAL A 18 13.34 -17.40 9.77
N ILE A 19 12.65 -16.38 10.26
CA ILE A 19 11.53 -15.76 9.55
C ILE A 19 12.04 -14.47 8.90
N ASN A 20 11.79 -14.35 7.59
CA ASN A 20 12.17 -13.18 6.81
C ASN A 20 10.93 -12.54 6.19
N LEU A 21 10.57 -11.35 6.67
CA LEU A 21 9.47 -10.56 6.13
C LEU A 21 9.92 -9.82 4.87
N ILE A 22 9.23 -10.05 3.77
CA ILE A 22 9.50 -9.47 2.46
C ILE A 22 8.39 -8.47 2.09
N GLN A 23 8.74 -7.20 2.10
CA GLN A 23 7.78 -6.11 1.87
C GLN A 23 7.85 -5.51 0.46
N HIS A 24 8.73 -6.03 -0.42
CA HIS A 24 8.97 -5.37 -1.71
C HIS A 24 9.45 -6.36 -2.78
N VAL A 25 8.96 -6.19 -4.02
CA VAL A 25 9.38 -7.03 -5.17
C VAL A 25 10.85 -6.88 -5.55
N ARG A 26 11.53 -5.80 -5.15
CA ARG A 26 12.96 -5.59 -5.42
C ARG A 26 13.88 -6.68 -4.85
N HIS A 27 13.40 -7.48 -3.88
CA HIS A 27 14.14 -8.65 -3.43
C HIS A 27 14.31 -9.72 -4.53
N ALA A 28 13.48 -9.67 -5.58
CA ALA A 28 13.58 -10.54 -6.74
C ALA A 28 14.48 -9.97 -7.85
N ASP A 29 15.04 -8.77 -7.68
CA ASP A 29 15.92 -8.11 -8.66
C ASP A 29 17.37 -8.50 -8.42
N PRO A 30 18.04 -9.20 -9.38
CA PRO A 30 19.46 -9.58 -9.26
C PRO A 30 20.42 -8.39 -9.08
N GLY A 31 20.03 -7.18 -9.52
CA GLY A 31 20.82 -5.96 -9.35
C GLY A 31 20.81 -5.40 -7.92
N VAL A 32 19.97 -5.93 -7.03
CA VAL A 32 19.83 -5.45 -5.66
C VAL A 32 20.55 -6.39 -4.69
N PRO A 33 21.37 -5.89 -3.73
CA PRO A 33 22.09 -6.73 -2.77
C PRO A 33 21.20 -7.71 -1.98
N LEU A 34 19.93 -7.36 -1.76
CA LEU A 34 18.97 -8.22 -1.05
C LEU A 34 18.66 -9.53 -1.78
N TYR A 35 18.86 -9.58 -3.10
CA TYR A 35 18.63 -10.78 -3.92
C TYR A 35 19.48 -11.97 -3.49
N GLN A 36 20.76 -11.74 -3.14
CA GLN A 36 21.67 -12.80 -2.73
C GLN A 36 21.17 -13.56 -1.49
N TYR A 37 20.39 -12.90 -0.62
CA TYR A 37 19.87 -13.51 0.60
C TYR A 37 18.72 -14.50 0.35
N LEU A 38 18.18 -14.57 -0.85
CA LEU A 38 17.18 -15.57 -1.22
C LEU A 38 17.72 -16.99 -1.14
N ALA A 39 19.04 -17.19 -1.33
CA ALA A 39 19.69 -18.48 -1.20
C ALA A 39 19.87 -18.95 0.25
N HIS A 40 19.73 -18.07 1.25
CA HIS A 40 19.80 -18.46 2.65
C HIS A 40 18.50 -19.09 3.11
N ARG A 41 18.58 -20.15 3.93
CA ARG A 41 17.41 -20.86 4.45
C ARG A 41 16.58 -19.93 5.33
N ALA A 42 15.32 -19.74 5.00
CA ALA A 42 14.35 -18.98 5.79
C ALA A 42 12.90 -19.31 5.41
N VAL A 43 12.01 -19.19 6.36
CA VAL A 43 10.56 -19.08 6.12
C VAL A 43 10.29 -17.65 5.71
N ARG A 44 9.87 -17.43 4.48
CA ARG A 44 9.62 -16.08 3.95
C ARG A 44 8.16 -15.76 3.94
N ILE A 45 7.83 -14.62 4.54
CA ILE A 45 6.48 -14.07 4.56
C ILE A 45 6.46 -12.84 3.67
N CYS A 46 5.69 -12.90 2.60
CA CYS A 46 5.52 -11.82 1.63
C CYS A 46 4.22 -11.08 1.92
N VAL A 47 4.25 -9.75 1.83
CA VAL A 47 3.10 -8.88 2.14
C VAL A 47 1.99 -8.89 1.08
N SER A 48 2.24 -9.52 -0.07
CA SER A 48 1.22 -9.67 -1.14
C SER A 48 1.58 -10.82 -2.06
N GLU A 49 0.56 -11.36 -2.74
CA GLU A 49 0.77 -12.44 -3.72
C GLU A 49 1.69 -12.04 -4.88
N PRO A 50 1.63 -10.82 -5.46
CA PRO A 50 2.61 -10.40 -6.46
C PRO A 50 4.06 -10.44 -5.96
N VAL A 51 4.32 -10.09 -4.69
CA VAL A 51 5.66 -10.22 -4.10
C VAL A 51 6.07 -11.69 -4.00
N THR A 52 5.16 -12.56 -3.55
CA THR A 52 5.41 -14.01 -3.48
C THR A 52 5.73 -14.60 -4.85
N GLN A 53 4.96 -14.24 -5.87
CA GLN A 53 5.17 -14.71 -7.24
C GLN A 53 6.50 -14.22 -7.82
N ALA A 54 6.86 -12.94 -7.60
CA ALA A 54 8.13 -12.40 -8.04
C ALA A 54 9.32 -13.16 -7.43
N LEU A 55 9.27 -13.47 -6.12
CA LEU A 55 10.31 -14.26 -5.48
C LEU A 55 10.35 -15.70 -6.01
N ARG A 56 9.20 -16.36 -6.14
CA ARG A 56 9.10 -17.73 -6.67
C ARG A 56 9.70 -17.84 -8.06
N ALA A 57 9.45 -16.84 -8.92
CA ALA A 57 9.96 -16.80 -10.29
C ALA A 57 11.48 -16.72 -10.38
N THR A 58 12.18 -16.29 -9.32
CA THR A 58 13.65 -16.24 -9.30
C THR A 58 14.30 -17.63 -9.31
N GLY A 59 13.60 -18.67 -8.84
CA GLY A 59 14.16 -20.01 -8.61
C GLY A 59 15.29 -20.07 -7.57
N LYS A 60 15.53 -18.98 -6.81
CA LYS A 60 16.64 -18.86 -5.85
C LYS A 60 16.24 -19.03 -4.39
N VAL A 61 14.93 -19.04 -4.13
CA VAL A 61 14.42 -19.06 -2.77
C VAL A 61 14.72 -20.39 -2.09
N ASN A 62 15.47 -20.34 -0.98
CA ASN A 62 15.74 -21.48 -0.12
C ASN A 62 14.79 -21.43 1.08
N GLY A 63 13.80 -22.31 1.12
CA GLY A 63 12.77 -22.42 2.14
C GLY A 63 11.37 -22.03 1.66
N PRO A 64 10.37 -22.19 2.53
CA PRO A 64 8.96 -21.96 2.17
C PRO A 64 8.65 -20.48 2.01
N LEU A 65 7.66 -20.22 1.12
CA LEU A 65 7.09 -18.90 0.86
C LEU A 65 5.62 -18.89 1.27
N PHE A 66 5.25 -17.88 2.05
CA PHE A 66 3.87 -17.62 2.46
C PHE A 66 3.49 -16.19 2.10
N THR A 67 2.23 -15.98 1.78
CA THR A 67 1.65 -14.65 1.62
C THR A 67 0.80 -14.35 2.85
N ILE A 68 1.15 -13.28 3.58
CA ILE A 68 0.33 -12.69 4.64
C ILE A 68 0.19 -11.21 4.31
N THR A 69 -1.01 -10.80 3.90
CA THR A 69 -1.28 -9.41 3.55
C THR A 69 -1.31 -8.53 4.78
N ASN A 70 -0.77 -7.31 4.65
CA ASN A 70 -0.81 -6.35 5.74
C ASN A 70 -2.26 -5.98 6.10
N GLY A 71 -2.52 -5.85 7.39
CA GLY A 71 -3.76 -5.34 7.95
C GLY A 71 -3.63 -3.89 8.44
N MET A 72 -4.77 -3.27 8.67
CA MET A 72 -4.87 -1.95 9.30
C MET A 72 -5.39 -2.06 10.72
N ASP A 73 -4.87 -1.22 11.59
CA ASP A 73 -5.47 -0.99 12.90
C ASP A 73 -6.57 0.07 12.78
N PHE A 74 -7.82 -0.39 12.81
CA PHE A 74 -8.98 0.49 12.71
C PHE A 74 -9.17 1.35 13.99
N VAL A 75 -8.57 0.96 15.11
CA VAL A 75 -8.65 1.72 16.38
C VAL A 75 -7.84 3.03 16.27
N GLU A 76 -6.79 3.04 15.47
CA GLU A 76 -5.97 4.25 15.24
C GLU A 76 -6.61 5.24 14.26
N LEU A 77 -7.67 4.86 13.57
CA LEU A 77 -8.30 5.74 12.59
C LEU A 77 -9.09 6.86 13.29
N PRO A 78 -8.98 8.11 12.84
CA PRO A 78 -9.83 9.19 13.35
C PRO A 78 -11.30 8.95 12.99
N PRO A 79 -12.24 9.58 13.71
CA PRO A 79 -13.65 9.51 13.38
C PRO A 79 -13.91 9.96 11.93
N ARG A 80 -14.75 9.20 11.23
CA ARG A 80 -15.14 9.54 9.85
C ARG A 80 -15.91 10.85 9.83
N LYS A 81 -15.64 11.64 8.79
CA LYS A 81 -16.30 12.91 8.55
C LYS A 81 -17.24 12.80 7.36
N SER A 82 -18.37 13.48 7.42
CA SER A 82 -19.24 13.61 6.26
C SER A 82 -18.52 14.35 5.14
N TRP A 83 -18.91 14.09 3.91
CA TRP A 83 -18.29 14.71 2.72
C TRP A 83 -18.27 16.25 2.81
N GLU A 84 -19.37 16.82 3.33
CA GLU A 84 -19.57 18.27 3.44
C GLU A 84 -18.68 18.91 4.51
N SER A 85 -18.40 18.17 5.59
CA SER A 85 -17.61 18.65 6.73
C SER A 85 -16.09 18.61 6.51
N ARG A 86 -15.63 18.05 5.38
CA ARG A 86 -14.21 17.91 5.08
C ARG A 86 -13.60 19.25 4.63
N ASN A 87 -12.42 19.54 5.15
CA ASN A 87 -11.73 20.82 4.96
C ASN A 87 -11.09 20.97 3.58
N PHE A 88 -10.70 19.85 2.96
CA PHE A 88 -10.04 19.84 1.66
C PHE A 88 -10.89 19.14 0.62
N ASP A 89 -10.90 19.70 -0.59
CA ASP A 89 -11.54 19.08 -1.74
C ASP A 89 -10.63 17.99 -2.32
N LEU A 90 -9.30 18.22 -2.25
CA LEU A 90 -8.28 17.30 -2.72
C LEU A 90 -7.08 17.29 -1.79
N LEU A 91 -6.57 16.10 -1.46
CA LEU A 91 -5.25 15.85 -0.89
C LEU A 91 -4.37 15.17 -1.95
N ILE A 92 -3.20 15.71 -2.24
CA ILE A 92 -2.18 15.08 -3.10
C ILE A 92 -1.11 14.47 -2.20
N VAL A 93 -1.01 13.15 -2.17
CA VAL A 93 -0.01 12.39 -1.38
C VAL A 93 1.15 12.02 -2.30
N GLY A 94 2.13 12.90 -2.37
CA GLY A 94 3.29 12.79 -3.26
C GLY A 94 4.61 12.52 -2.54
N ILE A 95 4.61 11.90 -1.36
CA ILE A 95 5.83 11.59 -0.59
C ILE A 95 6.84 10.80 -1.42
N LYS A 96 6.36 9.89 -2.27
CA LYS A 96 7.20 9.08 -3.16
C LYS A 96 7.53 9.77 -4.48
N GLN A 97 6.75 10.76 -4.88
CA GLN A 97 6.85 11.48 -6.15
C GLN A 97 6.63 13.00 -5.93
N PRO A 98 7.50 13.67 -5.15
CA PRO A 98 7.27 15.07 -4.75
C PRO A 98 7.24 16.04 -5.94
N ALA A 99 8.07 15.82 -6.95
CA ALA A 99 8.10 16.69 -8.14
C ALA A 99 6.77 16.62 -8.90
N LEU A 100 6.24 15.40 -9.11
CA LEU A 100 4.97 15.17 -9.79
C LEU A 100 3.80 15.77 -8.99
N ALA A 101 3.80 15.64 -7.66
CA ALA A 101 2.79 16.24 -6.79
C ALA A 101 2.74 17.77 -6.91
N ILE A 102 3.91 18.41 -6.97
CA ILE A 102 4.05 19.86 -7.14
C ILE A 102 3.57 20.28 -8.53
N GLU A 103 3.91 19.52 -9.57
CA GLU A 103 3.48 19.78 -10.95
C GLU A 103 1.95 19.73 -11.06
N ILE A 104 1.31 18.66 -10.58
CA ILE A 104 -0.15 18.51 -10.57
C ILE A 104 -0.81 19.64 -9.78
N HIS A 105 -0.28 19.97 -8.62
CA HIS A 105 -0.77 21.11 -7.84
C HIS A 105 -0.67 22.42 -8.62
N GLY A 106 0.41 22.60 -9.41
CA GLY A 106 0.60 23.74 -10.29
C GLY A 106 -0.55 23.94 -11.28
N HIS A 107 -1.02 22.87 -11.89
CA HIS A 107 -2.17 22.89 -12.81
C HIS A 107 -3.51 23.22 -12.12
N LEU A 108 -3.61 22.99 -10.80
CA LEU A 108 -4.82 23.27 -10.02
C LEU A 108 -4.88 24.68 -9.42
N LYS A 109 -3.80 25.46 -9.48
CA LYS A 109 -3.73 26.80 -8.86
C LYS A 109 -4.80 27.80 -9.33
N ALA A 110 -5.26 27.65 -10.57
CA ALA A 110 -6.31 28.50 -11.12
C ALA A 110 -7.73 28.04 -10.72
N SER A 111 -7.87 26.90 -10.04
CA SER A 111 -9.14 26.40 -9.55
C SER A 111 -9.48 26.99 -8.18
N ASN A 112 -10.77 26.99 -7.82
CA ASN A 112 -11.23 27.38 -6.48
C ASN A 112 -11.17 26.21 -5.48
N LEU A 113 -10.42 25.15 -5.77
CA LEU A 113 -10.32 23.96 -4.91
C LEU A 113 -9.43 24.22 -3.69
N ARG A 114 -9.85 23.71 -2.55
CA ARG A 114 -9.02 23.67 -1.34
C ARG A 114 -8.12 22.44 -1.43
N VAL A 115 -6.88 22.63 -1.90
CA VAL A 115 -5.91 21.56 -2.13
C VAL A 115 -4.86 21.53 -1.03
N ALA A 116 -4.67 20.36 -0.41
CA ALA A 116 -3.52 20.06 0.43
C ALA A 116 -2.52 19.21 -0.36
N VAL A 117 -1.22 19.47 -0.17
CA VAL A 117 -0.14 18.70 -0.83
C VAL A 117 0.83 18.18 0.22
N LEU A 118 1.04 16.89 0.24
CA LEU A 118 1.94 16.21 1.15
C LEU A 118 3.14 15.63 0.39
N THR A 119 4.30 16.28 0.52
CA THR A 119 5.55 15.86 -0.14
C THR A 119 6.61 15.37 0.84
N GLN A 120 6.33 15.44 2.14
CA GLN A 120 7.22 14.97 3.21
C GLN A 120 6.44 14.05 4.15
N PRO A 121 7.09 13.04 4.75
CA PRO A 121 6.44 12.19 5.74
C PRO A 121 5.87 12.98 6.92
N LEU A 122 4.72 12.57 7.39
CA LEU A 122 4.10 13.02 8.64
C LEU A 122 4.11 11.87 9.66
N LEU A 123 3.89 12.23 10.93
CA LEU A 123 3.49 11.24 11.93
C LEU A 123 2.20 10.56 11.46
N ARG A 124 2.06 9.25 11.72
CA ARG A 124 0.91 8.46 11.24
C ARG A 124 -0.44 9.09 11.62
N SER A 125 -0.61 9.50 12.88
CA SER A 125 -1.85 10.15 13.33
C SER A 125 -2.17 11.43 12.56
N ALA A 126 -1.17 12.28 12.32
CA ALA A 126 -1.33 13.51 11.54
C ALA A 126 -1.67 13.23 10.07
N PHE A 127 -1.07 12.18 9.49
CA PHE A 127 -1.41 11.74 8.13
C PHE A 127 -2.86 11.26 8.03
N LEU A 128 -3.31 10.41 8.96
CA LEU A 128 -4.68 9.89 8.99
C LEU A 128 -5.71 11.01 9.20
N GLU A 129 -5.41 11.97 10.07
CA GLU A 129 -6.24 13.17 10.25
C GLU A 129 -6.33 14.00 8.96
N LEU A 130 -5.22 14.23 8.30
CA LEU A 130 -5.19 14.96 7.03
C LEU A 130 -6.00 14.23 5.95
N LEU A 131 -5.84 12.91 5.85
CA LEU A 131 -6.53 12.05 4.91
C LEU A 131 -8.05 12.05 5.15
N GLY A 132 -8.49 11.90 6.41
CA GLY A 132 -9.91 11.94 6.79
C GLY A 132 -10.55 13.32 6.62
N ASN A 133 -9.76 14.39 6.47
CA ASN A 133 -10.20 15.75 6.18
C ASN A 133 -10.27 16.08 4.68
N ALA A 134 -9.90 15.17 3.79
CA ALA A 134 -9.95 15.35 2.35
C ALA A 134 -11.13 14.59 1.73
N ARG A 135 -11.85 15.20 0.79
CA ARG A 135 -12.91 14.56 0.00
C ARG A 135 -12.33 13.53 -0.95
N ILE A 136 -11.28 13.93 -1.66
CA ILE A 136 -10.56 13.13 -2.65
C ILE A 136 -9.09 13.06 -2.22
N ALA A 137 -8.47 11.89 -2.34
CA ALA A 137 -7.04 11.71 -2.18
C ALA A 137 -6.42 11.16 -3.47
N LEU A 138 -5.51 11.93 -4.06
CA LEU A 138 -4.62 11.45 -5.12
C LEU A 138 -3.37 10.87 -4.46
N PHE A 139 -3.14 9.59 -4.65
CA PHE A 139 -1.92 8.92 -4.23
C PHE A 139 -0.96 8.74 -5.41
N LEU A 140 0.34 8.94 -5.14
CA LEU A 140 1.42 8.80 -6.11
C LEU A 140 2.45 7.77 -5.62
N PRO A 141 2.12 6.44 -5.66
CA PRO A 141 3.01 5.38 -5.20
C PRO A 141 4.22 5.21 -6.13
N HIS A 142 5.27 4.49 -5.68
CA HIS A 142 6.18 3.86 -6.61
C HIS A 142 5.52 2.65 -7.27
N ALA A 143 5.77 2.42 -8.56
CA ALA A 143 5.20 1.28 -9.29
C ALA A 143 5.53 -0.08 -8.64
N THR A 144 6.63 -0.16 -7.90
CA THR A 144 7.16 -1.36 -7.25
C THR A 144 6.78 -1.51 -5.77
N GLU A 145 5.86 -0.71 -5.23
CA GLU A 145 5.37 -0.92 -3.86
C GLU A 145 4.85 -2.35 -3.67
N GLY A 146 5.18 -2.98 -2.54
CA GLY A 146 4.76 -4.36 -2.29
C GLY A 146 3.36 -4.48 -1.69
N PHE A 147 2.95 -3.49 -0.88
CA PHE A 147 1.59 -3.33 -0.34
C PHE A 147 1.37 -1.86 0.00
N TYR A 148 0.39 -1.24 -0.64
CA TYR A 148 0.19 0.22 -0.55
C TYR A 148 -0.91 0.60 0.45
N LEU A 149 -0.60 0.49 1.76
CA LEU A 149 -1.50 0.82 2.87
C LEU A 149 -2.21 2.19 2.75
N PRO A 150 -1.57 3.28 2.28
CA PRO A 150 -2.25 4.58 2.24
C PRO A 150 -3.56 4.60 1.46
N ALA A 151 -3.69 3.80 0.39
CA ALA A 151 -4.95 3.72 -0.34
C ALA A 151 -6.05 3.01 0.47
N LEU A 152 -5.71 1.92 1.18
CA LEU A 152 -6.63 1.24 2.11
C LEU A 152 -7.06 2.14 3.28
N GLU A 153 -6.14 2.95 3.79
CA GLU A 153 -6.45 3.95 4.82
C GLU A 153 -7.44 5.00 4.29
N GLY A 154 -7.29 5.41 3.02
CA GLY A 154 -8.27 6.26 2.34
C GLY A 154 -9.64 5.61 2.23
N PHE A 155 -9.70 4.32 1.89
CA PHE A 155 -10.94 3.53 1.83
C PHE A 155 -11.63 3.46 3.21
N ALA A 156 -10.86 3.16 4.26
CA ALA A 156 -11.38 3.05 5.62
C ALA A 156 -11.93 4.39 6.16
N LEU A 157 -11.35 5.51 5.72
CA LEU A 157 -11.78 6.86 6.08
C LEU A 157 -12.87 7.42 5.14
N GLU A 158 -13.35 6.61 4.19
CA GLU A 158 -14.34 7.03 3.19
C GLU A 158 -13.87 8.26 2.38
N THR A 159 -12.57 8.34 2.11
CA THR A 159 -11.98 9.31 1.19
C THR A 159 -12.00 8.71 -0.21
N LEU A 160 -12.51 9.45 -1.20
CA LEU A 160 -12.53 8.97 -2.59
C LEU A 160 -11.08 8.89 -3.10
N VAL A 161 -10.64 7.69 -3.45
CA VAL A 161 -9.25 7.43 -3.81
C VAL A 161 -9.08 7.52 -5.33
N VAL A 162 -8.06 8.28 -5.73
CA VAL A 162 -7.47 8.28 -7.07
C VAL A 162 -6.05 7.75 -6.92
N CYS A 163 -5.74 6.60 -7.49
CA CYS A 163 -4.44 5.96 -7.30
C CYS A 163 -4.03 5.20 -8.56
N PRO A 164 -2.95 5.58 -9.25
CA PRO A 164 -2.42 4.82 -10.38
C PRO A 164 -2.05 3.39 -9.97
N ASP A 165 -1.93 2.50 -10.97
CA ASP A 165 -1.50 1.14 -10.73
C ASP A 165 -0.10 1.09 -10.10
N CYS A 166 0.03 0.27 -9.08
CA CYS A 166 1.30 -0.21 -8.54
C CYS A 166 1.12 -1.65 -8.07
N ILE A 167 2.22 -2.40 -7.98
CA ILE A 167 2.15 -3.81 -7.59
C ILE A 167 1.40 -4.00 -6.26
N GLY A 168 1.61 -3.08 -5.32
CA GLY A 168 1.08 -3.16 -3.96
C GLY A 168 -0.37 -2.77 -3.78
N ASN A 169 -1.06 -2.25 -4.81
CA ASN A 169 -2.47 -1.87 -4.70
C ASN A 169 -3.42 -2.74 -5.52
N ARG A 170 -2.91 -3.62 -6.38
CA ARG A 170 -3.70 -4.45 -7.32
C ARG A 170 -4.72 -5.36 -6.67
N LEU A 171 -4.51 -5.73 -5.40
CA LEU A 171 -5.42 -6.58 -4.65
C LEU A 171 -6.73 -5.86 -4.28
N PHE A 172 -6.68 -4.56 -4.07
CA PHE A 172 -7.78 -3.78 -3.49
C PHE A 172 -8.16 -2.52 -4.29
N CYS A 173 -7.25 -1.90 -5.03
CA CYS A 173 -7.57 -0.83 -5.97
C CYS A 173 -8.13 -1.44 -7.26
N LEU A 174 -9.44 -1.64 -7.30
CA LEU A 174 -10.15 -2.15 -8.47
C LEU A 174 -10.71 -0.97 -9.25
N PRO A 175 -10.26 -0.75 -10.51
CA PRO A 175 -10.69 0.40 -11.31
C PRO A 175 -12.20 0.53 -11.37
N GLU A 176 -12.72 1.74 -11.22
CA GLU A 176 -14.14 2.11 -11.28
C GLU A 176 -15.05 1.33 -10.30
N THR A 177 -14.43 0.56 -9.40
CA THR A 177 -15.16 -0.23 -8.39
C THR A 177 -14.83 0.25 -6.97
N THR A 178 -13.55 0.32 -6.62
CA THR A 178 -13.11 0.80 -5.29
C THR A 178 -12.36 2.12 -5.35
N CYS A 179 -11.84 2.50 -6.51
CA CYS A 179 -11.10 3.73 -6.74
C CYS A 179 -11.13 4.14 -8.21
N LEU A 180 -10.65 5.34 -8.51
CA LEU A 180 -10.28 5.73 -9.86
C LEU A 180 -8.80 5.41 -10.07
N GLN A 181 -8.50 4.62 -11.11
CA GLN A 181 -7.15 4.17 -11.39
C GLN A 181 -6.66 4.66 -12.76
N PRO A 182 -6.17 5.92 -12.84
CA PRO A 182 -5.66 6.50 -14.09
C PRO A 182 -4.31 5.92 -14.47
N ASP A 183 -3.93 6.10 -15.75
CA ASP A 183 -2.55 5.95 -16.18
C ASP A 183 -1.63 6.92 -15.43
N TYR A 184 -0.35 6.55 -15.26
CA TYR A 184 0.60 7.30 -14.46
C TYR A 184 1.25 8.44 -15.27
N THR A 185 0.41 9.30 -15.84
CA THR A 185 0.81 10.53 -16.56
C THR A 185 0.13 11.74 -15.94
N VAL A 186 0.75 12.91 -16.03
CA VAL A 186 0.17 14.17 -15.51
C VAL A 186 -1.23 14.40 -16.05
N GLU A 187 -1.41 14.21 -17.35
CA GLU A 187 -2.67 14.40 -18.03
C GLU A 187 -3.76 13.46 -17.50
N ALA A 188 -3.49 12.15 -17.44
CA ALA A 188 -4.45 11.16 -16.95
C ALA A 188 -4.80 11.38 -15.46
N LEU A 189 -3.81 11.72 -14.63
CA LEU A 189 -4.01 12.06 -13.22
C LEU A 189 -4.90 13.29 -13.06
N PHE A 190 -4.67 14.32 -13.86
CA PHE A 190 -5.49 15.53 -13.86
C PHE A 190 -6.93 15.26 -14.33
N GLN A 191 -7.10 14.45 -15.37
CA GLN A 191 -8.43 14.04 -15.85
C GLN A 191 -9.18 13.22 -14.80
N ALA A 192 -8.50 12.30 -14.09
CA ALA A 192 -9.10 11.51 -13.03
C ALA A 192 -9.54 12.38 -11.83
N ILE A 193 -8.75 13.40 -11.46
CA ILE A 193 -9.16 14.38 -10.43
C ILE A 193 -10.43 15.09 -10.86
N ASN A 194 -10.48 15.59 -12.12
CA ASN A 194 -11.65 16.28 -12.65
C ASN A 194 -12.87 15.36 -12.73
N HIS A 195 -12.67 14.09 -13.06
CA HIS A 195 -13.73 13.08 -13.05
C HIS A 195 -14.25 12.86 -11.62
N ALA A 196 -13.36 12.64 -10.66
CA ALA A 196 -13.70 12.47 -9.24
C ALA A 196 -14.55 13.62 -8.68
N LEU A 197 -14.22 14.87 -9.07
CA LEU A 197 -14.93 16.07 -8.66
C LEU A 197 -16.35 16.16 -9.26
N ARG A 198 -16.60 15.50 -10.39
CA ARG A 198 -17.88 15.57 -11.14
C ARG A 198 -18.77 14.34 -10.93
N LEU A 199 -18.31 13.33 -10.20
CA LEU A 199 -19.11 12.15 -9.91
C LEU A 199 -20.45 12.56 -9.29
N SER A 200 -21.53 12.00 -9.79
CA SER A 200 -22.84 12.11 -9.17
C SER A 200 -22.84 11.49 -7.77
N LEU A 201 -23.79 11.89 -6.94
CA LEU A 201 -23.90 11.33 -5.60
C LEU A 201 -24.03 9.78 -5.61
N PRO A 202 -24.86 9.15 -6.47
CA PRO A 202 -24.94 7.68 -6.52
C PRO A 202 -23.62 7.01 -6.91
N GLU A 203 -22.91 7.51 -7.93
CA GLU A 203 -21.61 6.97 -8.37
C GLU A 203 -20.57 7.04 -7.26
N ARG A 204 -20.47 8.23 -6.63
CA ARG A 204 -19.55 8.42 -5.50
C ARG A 204 -19.85 7.50 -4.33
N LEU A 205 -21.11 7.37 -3.94
CA LEU A 205 -21.50 6.48 -2.83
C LEU A 205 -21.22 5.02 -3.15
N ALA A 206 -21.42 4.58 -4.39
CA ALA A 206 -21.11 3.22 -4.82
C ALA A 206 -19.61 2.90 -4.69
N LEU A 207 -18.74 3.83 -5.14
CA LEU A 207 -17.28 3.69 -5.00
C LEU A 207 -16.86 3.66 -3.52
N LEU A 208 -17.35 4.60 -2.71
CA LEU A 208 -17.00 4.69 -1.29
C LEU A 208 -17.44 3.45 -0.50
N ASP A 209 -18.62 2.92 -0.78
CA ASP A 209 -19.16 1.74 -0.12
C ASP A 209 -18.39 0.47 -0.52
N ALA A 210 -18.06 0.31 -1.81
CA ALA A 210 -17.24 -0.80 -2.27
C ALA A 210 -15.80 -0.73 -1.70
N ALA A 211 -15.19 0.47 -1.70
CA ALA A 211 -13.87 0.73 -1.11
C ALA A 211 -13.87 0.39 0.38
N ARG A 212 -14.91 0.80 1.12
CA ARG A 212 -15.09 0.52 2.52
C ARG A 212 -15.13 -0.99 2.80
N ARG A 213 -15.98 -1.73 2.09
CA ARG A 213 -16.05 -3.19 2.23
C ARG A 213 -14.73 -3.88 1.93
N MET A 214 -13.95 -3.33 0.99
CA MET A 214 -12.60 -3.83 0.70
C MET A 214 -11.67 -3.58 1.88
N ALA A 215 -11.66 -2.38 2.47
CA ALA A 215 -10.85 -2.06 3.64
C ALA A 215 -11.18 -2.97 4.84
N ASP A 216 -12.47 -3.25 5.08
CA ASP A 216 -12.94 -4.09 6.18
C ASP A 216 -12.42 -5.55 6.11
N GLN A 217 -11.91 -6.00 4.95
CA GLN A 217 -11.28 -7.32 4.79
C GLN A 217 -9.79 -7.32 5.19
N HIS A 218 -9.18 -6.15 5.35
CA HIS A 218 -7.75 -5.99 5.66
C HIS A 218 -7.54 -5.50 7.10
N THR A 219 -7.92 -6.33 8.07
CA THR A 219 -7.78 -5.98 9.50
C THR A 219 -6.45 -6.45 10.06
N LEU A 220 -5.90 -5.71 11.03
CA LEU A 220 -4.71 -6.13 11.78
C LEU A 220 -4.95 -7.46 12.50
N GLU A 221 -6.18 -7.74 12.93
CA GLU A 221 -6.52 -9.02 13.56
C GLU A 221 -6.41 -10.19 12.57
N SER A 222 -6.87 -10.02 11.32
CA SER A 222 -6.72 -11.04 10.28
C SER A 222 -5.24 -11.31 9.97
N GLU A 223 -4.42 -10.27 9.86
CA GLU A 223 -2.98 -10.39 9.70
C GLU A 223 -2.35 -11.14 10.88
N ARG A 224 -2.65 -10.72 12.11
CA ARG A 224 -2.16 -11.35 13.35
C ARG A 224 -2.51 -12.83 13.41
N GLN A 225 -3.76 -13.20 13.10
CA GLN A 225 -4.20 -14.58 13.11
C GLN A 225 -3.45 -15.43 12.06
N ALA A 226 -3.21 -14.88 10.87
CA ALA A 226 -2.42 -15.55 9.84
C ALA A 226 -0.97 -15.80 10.30
N PHE A 227 -0.33 -14.82 10.95
CA PHE A 227 0.99 -14.98 11.56
C PHE A 227 0.98 -16.04 12.65
N LEU A 228 0.03 -16.03 13.58
CA LEU A 228 -0.07 -17.02 14.65
C LEU A 228 -0.24 -18.43 14.09
N ASN A 229 -1.10 -18.62 13.10
CA ASN A 229 -1.29 -19.92 12.46
C ASN A 229 -0.01 -20.46 11.83
N LEU A 230 0.79 -19.59 11.21
CA LEU A 230 2.08 -19.94 10.64
C LEU A 230 3.09 -20.29 11.74
N LEU A 231 3.16 -19.50 12.82
CA LEU A 231 4.07 -19.73 13.93
C LEU A 231 3.79 -21.04 14.66
N HIS A 232 2.53 -21.43 14.82
CA HIS A 232 2.16 -22.72 15.42
C HIS A 232 2.63 -23.92 14.60
N GLN A 233 2.89 -23.73 13.31
CA GLN A 233 3.35 -24.78 12.40
C GLN A 233 4.85 -24.66 12.09
N ILE A 234 5.58 -23.75 12.72
CA ILE A 234 6.94 -23.38 12.32
C ILE A 234 7.91 -24.57 12.32
N ASP A 235 7.82 -25.44 13.31
CA ASP A 235 8.70 -26.61 13.43
C ASP A 235 8.42 -27.68 12.36
N ALA A 236 7.19 -27.72 11.81
CA ALA A 236 6.81 -28.65 10.76
C ALA A 236 7.17 -28.14 9.35
N ILE A 237 7.27 -26.83 9.18
CA ILE A 237 7.58 -26.19 7.88
C ILE A 237 9.03 -25.75 7.74
N TRP A 238 9.81 -25.79 8.84
CA TRP A 238 11.25 -25.44 8.88
C TRP A 238 12.18 -26.53 8.30
#